data_be04d98dbd8a3052fb887655f2747813
#
_entry.id   be04d98dbd8a3052fb887655f2747813
#
_cell.length_a   1.000
_cell.length_b   1.000
_cell.length_c   1.000
_cell.angle_alpha   90.00
_cell.angle_beta   90.00
_cell.angle_gamma   90.00
#
_symmetry.space_group_name_H-M   'P 1'
#
loop_
_entity.id
_entity.type
_entity.pdbx_description
1 polymer ?
#
loop_
_entity_poly.entity_id
_entity_poly.type
_entity_poly.pdbx_seq_one_letter_code
_entity_poly.pdbx_strand_id
1 'polypeptide(L)'
;MKFLHALISVCLATACAEEKHARSPENPLDHLSQNIEVLTHFGERADISPDNQRVAFMAKSFGDAMLIDLNSRVITCLTCNVPAAAFLRVMHLVTGDYILIGPNHFEDIDTSRTRDDELWFLSKQRGAKPIKLGQKISESAAISKKSLKIAFSQLSAQAPELAPGTSRLVVADLDLSAGTPNIVNKKTVYASKDRSCVLEAQDFYDNDRKLIFTCYEEQGPQKGASVMGIDITTGEVTNFSKAPGTYNEAEGIFPDGLYTTVEADRQCEQLGGERGYGNIDIWMLRLDGTGKDFTRLTGFNDYEGGKASNPVISTDGRFMTFQVGRTGDPPGVGFGILLYRFKK
;
A
#
# COMPACT_ATOMS: atom_id res chain seq x y z
N MET A 1 30.65 -64.00 -39.44
CA MET A 1 30.32 -63.44 -38.12
C MET A 1 30.81 -62.00 -38.12
N LYS A 2 29.92 -61.05 -38.26
CA LYS A 2 30.24 -59.59 -38.18
C LYS A 2 29.70 -59.08 -36.86
N PHE A 3 30.57 -58.62 -35.97
CA PHE A 3 30.18 -58.00 -34.71
C PHE A 3 29.88 -56.51 -34.96
N LEU A 4 28.66 -56.11 -34.66
CA LEU A 4 28.18 -54.74 -34.70
C LEU A 4 28.41 -54.13 -33.31
N HIS A 5 29.30 -53.13 -33.20
CA HIS A 5 29.48 -52.35 -31.95
C HIS A 5 28.47 -51.18 -31.97
N ALA A 6 27.52 -51.21 -31.07
CA ALA A 6 26.63 -50.08 -30.81
C ALA A 6 27.31 -49.12 -29.83
N LEU A 7 27.67 -47.91 -30.28
CA LEU A 7 28.07 -46.82 -29.42
C LEU A 7 26.80 -46.20 -28.76
N ILE A 8 26.67 -46.37 -27.45
CA ILE A 8 25.67 -45.65 -26.66
C ILE A 8 26.28 -44.27 -26.29
N SER A 9 25.78 -43.22 -26.91
CA SER A 9 26.11 -41.82 -26.56
C SER A 9 25.26 -41.42 -25.34
N VAL A 10 25.89 -41.32 -24.18
CA VAL A 10 25.23 -40.80 -22.96
C VAL A 10 25.33 -39.27 -23.01
N CYS A 11 24.20 -38.63 -23.36
CA CYS A 11 24.06 -37.19 -23.14
C CYS A 11 23.90 -36.91 -21.65
N LEU A 12 24.96 -36.43 -21.00
CA LEU A 12 24.84 -35.81 -19.68
C LEU A 12 24.10 -34.46 -19.86
N ALA A 13 22.84 -34.43 -19.51
CA ALA A 13 22.15 -33.16 -19.29
C ALA A 13 22.66 -32.58 -17.97
N THR A 14 23.60 -31.65 -18.03
CA THR A 14 23.95 -30.77 -16.91
C THR A 14 22.76 -29.86 -16.67
N ALA A 15 21.93 -30.18 -15.67
CA ALA A 15 20.97 -29.24 -15.11
C ALA A 15 21.80 -28.12 -14.47
N CYS A 16 21.86 -26.94 -15.10
CA CYS A 16 22.27 -25.72 -14.42
C CYS A 16 21.24 -25.45 -13.32
N ALA A 17 21.55 -25.82 -12.09
CA ALA A 17 20.85 -25.26 -10.94
C ALA A 17 21.21 -23.77 -10.93
N GLU A 18 20.24 -22.89 -11.16
CA GLU A 18 20.42 -21.45 -10.90
C GLU A 18 20.85 -21.30 -9.43
N GLU A 19 22.08 -20.81 -9.22
CA GLU A 19 22.54 -20.46 -7.88
C GLU A 19 21.63 -19.31 -7.38
N LYS A 20 20.84 -19.59 -6.36
CA LYS A 20 20.10 -18.56 -5.66
C LYS A 20 21.09 -17.62 -4.99
N HIS A 21 21.02 -16.35 -5.32
CA HIS A 21 21.86 -15.35 -4.69
C HIS A 21 21.47 -15.21 -3.21
N ALA A 22 22.44 -15.39 -2.29
CA ALA A 22 22.22 -15.17 -0.88
C ALA A 22 22.00 -13.67 -0.61
N ARG A 23 21.08 -13.34 0.30
CA ARG A 23 20.90 -11.96 0.76
C ARG A 23 22.12 -11.47 1.52
N SER A 24 22.44 -10.17 1.38
CA SER A 24 23.52 -9.55 2.15
C SER A 24 23.13 -9.43 3.62
N PRO A 25 24.03 -9.74 4.58
CA PRO A 25 23.78 -9.51 6.01
C PRO A 25 23.93 -8.04 6.43
N GLU A 26 24.30 -7.14 5.51
CA GLU A 26 24.51 -5.73 5.78
C GLU A 26 23.18 -4.96 5.94
N ASN A 27 23.26 -3.75 6.49
CA ASN A 27 22.07 -2.89 6.62
C ASN A 27 21.79 -2.18 5.27
N PRO A 28 20.59 -2.35 4.66
CA PRO A 28 20.28 -1.70 3.38
C PRO A 28 20.37 -0.16 3.43
N LEU A 29 20.22 0.45 4.60
CA LEU A 29 20.31 1.92 4.75
C LEU A 29 21.73 2.45 4.56
N ASP A 30 22.76 1.60 4.69
CA ASP A 30 24.16 1.98 4.47
C ASP A 30 24.54 1.92 2.98
N HIS A 31 23.64 1.37 2.12
CA HIS A 31 23.88 1.12 0.69
C HIS A 31 22.81 1.74 -0.21
N LEU A 32 22.24 2.88 0.21
CA LEU A 32 21.20 3.55 -0.57
C LEU A 32 21.72 4.04 -1.92
N SER A 33 20.92 3.84 -2.96
CA SER A 33 21.21 4.41 -4.28
C SER A 33 21.08 5.94 -4.23
N GLN A 34 21.80 6.65 -5.13
CA GLN A 34 21.88 8.13 -5.14
C GLN A 34 20.52 8.84 -5.28
N ASN A 35 19.50 8.14 -5.74
CA ASN A 35 18.16 8.67 -5.92
C ASN A 35 17.24 8.39 -4.71
N ILE A 36 17.76 7.77 -3.64
CA ILE A 36 17.04 7.53 -2.39
C ILE A 36 17.61 8.41 -1.27
N GLU A 37 16.73 9.08 -0.56
CA GLU A 37 17.04 9.96 0.56
C GLU A 37 16.25 9.53 1.80
N VAL A 38 16.89 9.47 2.97
CA VAL A 38 16.19 9.26 4.25
C VAL A 38 15.57 10.56 4.71
N LEU A 39 14.26 10.61 4.83
CA LEU A 39 13.54 11.76 5.37
C LEU A 39 13.46 11.73 6.90
N THR A 40 13.19 10.54 7.45
CA THR A 40 13.09 10.33 8.90
C THR A 40 13.66 8.96 9.27
N HIS A 41 14.13 8.82 10.51
CA HIS A 41 14.59 7.54 11.06
C HIS A 41 13.53 6.86 11.95
N PHE A 42 12.28 7.28 11.85
CA PHE A 42 11.12 6.71 12.49
C PHE A 42 9.88 6.97 11.64
N GLY A 43 8.82 6.26 11.92
CA GLY A 43 7.54 6.45 11.26
C GLY A 43 7.30 5.50 10.08
N GLU A 44 6.05 5.51 9.65
CA GLU A 44 5.52 4.63 8.59
C GLU A 44 4.30 5.25 7.92
N ARG A 45 3.78 4.63 6.85
CA ARG A 45 2.52 4.98 6.17
C ARG A 45 2.46 6.45 5.78
N ALA A 46 3.43 6.85 4.96
CA ALA A 46 3.53 8.22 4.47
C ALA A 46 2.45 8.57 3.46
N ASP A 47 2.10 9.86 3.37
CA ASP A 47 1.27 10.43 2.33
C ASP A 47 1.80 11.81 1.91
N ILE A 48 1.79 12.09 0.60
CA ILE A 48 2.36 13.31 0.03
C ILE A 48 1.25 14.37 -0.12
N SER A 49 1.53 15.60 0.33
CA SER A 49 0.59 16.71 0.16
C SER A 49 0.33 17.03 -1.31
N PRO A 50 -0.87 17.56 -1.67
CA PRO A 50 -1.22 17.89 -3.06
C PRO A 50 -0.25 18.86 -3.74
N ASP A 51 0.42 19.73 -2.97
CA ASP A 51 1.43 20.68 -3.45
C ASP A 51 2.86 20.08 -3.53
N ASN A 52 3.03 18.80 -3.19
CA ASN A 52 4.32 18.10 -3.14
C ASN A 52 5.38 18.73 -2.21
N GLN A 53 4.95 19.53 -1.23
CA GLN A 53 5.88 20.23 -0.33
C GLN A 53 6.01 19.57 1.04
N ARG A 54 5.08 18.69 1.40
CA ARG A 54 5.02 18.06 2.73
C ARG A 54 4.69 16.60 2.62
N VAL A 55 5.12 15.85 3.63
CA VAL A 55 4.77 14.44 3.80
C VAL A 55 4.18 14.24 5.19
N ALA A 56 2.93 13.79 5.23
CA ALA A 56 2.31 13.31 6.46
C ALA A 56 2.67 11.83 6.66
N PHE A 57 2.83 11.40 7.89
CA PHE A 57 3.16 10.00 8.20
C PHE A 57 2.77 9.65 9.63
N MET A 58 2.66 8.38 9.94
CA MET A 58 2.42 7.91 11.29
C MET A 58 3.74 7.73 12.03
N ALA A 59 3.85 8.20 13.28
CA ALA A 59 5.03 7.96 14.12
C ALA A 59 5.24 6.46 14.35
N LYS A 60 4.15 5.72 14.46
CA LYS A 60 4.02 4.26 14.47
C LYS A 60 2.57 3.92 14.14
N SER A 61 2.25 2.65 13.79
CA SER A 61 0.85 2.21 13.73
C SER A 61 0.15 2.43 15.06
N PHE A 62 -1.05 2.94 15.03
CA PHE A 62 -1.85 3.31 16.20
C PHE A 62 -1.11 4.29 17.13
N GLY A 63 -0.53 5.31 16.53
CA GLY A 63 0.20 6.38 17.19
C GLY A 63 -0.26 7.76 16.73
N ASP A 64 0.67 8.72 16.87
CA ASP A 64 0.46 10.09 16.42
C ASP A 64 0.72 10.28 14.92
N ALA A 65 -0.08 11.13 14.29
CA ALA A 65 0.16 11.63 12.94
C ALA A 65 1.20 12.78 12.99
N MET A 66 2.19 12.68 12.12
CA MET A 66 3.29 13.61 11.96
C MET A 66 3.27 14.25 10.58
N LEU A 67 3.93 15.38 10.42
CA LEU A 67 4.10 16.09 9.15
C LEU A 67 5.55 16.58 9.05
N ILE A 68 6.23 16.28 7.95
CA ILE A 68 7.53 16.86 7.61
C ILE A 68 7.39 17.79 6.42
N ASP A 69 7.97 19.00 6.53
CA ASP A 69 8.15 19.93 5.41
C ASP A 69 9.40 19.55 4.63
N LEU A 70 9.26 19.31 3.32
CA LEU A 70 10.35 18.80 2.49
C LEU A 70 11.48 19.81 2.23
N ASN A 71 11.23 21.10 2.41
CA ASN A 71 12.24 22.16 2.22
C ASN A 71 13.01 22.41 3.51
N SER A 72 12.30 22.68 4.61
CA SER A 72 12.91 23.01 5.90
C SER A 72 13.33 21.80 6.72
N ARG A 73 12.81 20.62 6.40
CA ARG A 73 12.98 19.36 7.17
C ARG A 73 12.41 19.42 8.58
N VAL A 74 11.61 20.41 8.88
CA VAL A 74 10.95 20.53 10.19
C VAL A 74 9.82 19.52 10.29
N ILE A 75 9.85 18.74 11.36
CA ILE A 75 8.78 17.78 11.69
C ILE A 75 7.86 18.42 12.72
N THR A 76 6.56 18.33 12.48
CA THR A 76 5.49 18.77 13.40
C THR A 76 4.55 17.61 13.70
N CYS A 77 4.03 17.59 14.92
CA CYS A 77 3.02 16.60 15.29
C CYS A 77 1.62 17.19 15.05
N LEU A 78 0.81 16.45 14.32
CA LEU A 78 -0.56 16.85 14.02
C LEU A 78 -1.56 16.50 15.13
N THR A 79 -1.28 15.44 15.90
CA THR A 79 -2.22 14.87 16.87
C THR A 79 -1.70 14.80 18.30
N CYS A 80 -0.50 15.31 18.61
CA CYS A 80 0.05 15.30 19.98
C CYS A 80 -0.81 16.05 21.03
N ASN A 81 -1.79 16.82 20.60
CA ASN A 81 -2.80 17.46 21.44
C ASN A 81 -4.04 16.56 21.68
N VAL A 82 -4.03 15.32 21.20
CA VAL A 82 -5.10 14.33 21.35
C VAL A 82 -4.64 13.28 22.37
N PRO A 83 -5.20 13.24 23.57
CA PRO A 83 -4.83 12.20 24.55
C PRO A 83 -5.11 10.80 24.00
N ALA A 84 -4.12 9.90 24.14
CA ALA A 84 -4.21 8.51 23.69
C ALA A 84 -4.54 8.38 22.17
N ALA A 85 -3.99 9.27 21.34
CA ALA A 85 -4.12 9.16 19.88
C ALA A 85 -3.66 7.78 19.41
N ALA A 86 -4.51 7.12 18.66
CA ALA A 86 -4.25 5.77 18.13
C ALA A 86 -4.68 5.69 16.67
N PHE A 87 -4.02 6.47 15.81
CA PHE A 87 -4.30 6.48 14.39
C PHE A 87 -3.37 5.52 13.63
N LEU A 88 -3.94 4.85 12.65
CA LEU A 88 -3.25 3.91 11.77
C LEU A 88 -2.70 4.60 10.52
N ARG A 89 -3.46 5.55 9.95
CA ARG A 89 -3.09 6.29 8.72
C ARG A 89 -3.43 7.77 8.85
N VAL A 90 -2.68 8.59 8.12
CA VAL A 90 -2.96 10.01 7.86
C VAL A 90 -2.81 10.26 6.36
N MET A 91 -3.82 10.88 5.72
CA MET A 91 -3.83 11.14 4.28
C MET A 91 -4.32 12.56 4.00
N HIS A 92 -3.69 13.24 3.05
CA HIS A 92 -4.08 14.59 2.65
C HIS A 92 -5.34 14.59 1.79
N LEU A 93 -6.23 15.53 2.07
CA LEU A 93 -7.30 15.94 1.17
C LEU A 93 -6.78 16.97 0.17
N VAL A 94 -7.47 17.13 -0.95
CA VAL A 94 -7.18 18.17 -1.95
C VAL A 94 -7.20 19.59 -1.36
N THR A 95 -7.93 19.81 -0.26
CA THR A 95 -7.98 21.07 0.50
C THR A 95 -6.72 21.33 1.34
N GLY A 96 -5.88 20.31 1.51
CA GLY A 96 -4.76 20.30 2.44
C GLY A 96 -5.13 19.93 3.88
N ASP A 97 -6.41 19.67 4.17
CA ASP A 97 -6.86 19.01 5.39
C ASP A 97 -6.52 17.51 5.33
N TYR A 98 -6.89 16.75 6.37
CA TYR A 98 -6.50 15.35 6.46
C TYR A 98 -7.69 14.44 6.74
N ILE A 99 -7.62 13.21 6.24
CA ILE A 99 -8.34 12.06 6.75
C ILE A 99 -7.38 11.25 7.61
N LEU A 100 -7.86 10.84 8.78
CA LEU A 100 -7.21 9.87 9.63
C LEU A 100 -8.04 8.59 9.65
N ILE A 101 -7.36 7.45 9.81
CA ILE A 101 -7.97 6.15 10.10
C ILE A 101 -7.52 5.73 11.49
N GLY A 102 -8.44 5.27 12.32
CA GLY A 102 -8.11 4.74 13.63
C GLY A 102 -9.35 4.42 14.44
N PRO A 103 -9.23 3.57 15.48
CA PRO A 103 -10.34 3.21 16.34
C PRO A 103 -10.70 4.35 17.29
N ASN A 104 -11.92 4.33 17.82
CA ASN A 104 -12.29 5.21 18.94
C ASN A 104 -11.54 4.84 20.23
N HIS A 105 -11.23 3.57 20.37
CA HIS A 105 -10.45 3.01 21.49
C HIS A 105 -9.59 1.88 20.95
N PHE A 106 -8.28 1.99 21.15
CA PHE A 106 -7.34 0.97 20.71
C PHE A 106 -7.35 -0.22 21.70
N GLU A 107 -7.60 -1.40 21.19
CA GLU A 107 -7.55 -2.66 21.93
C GLU A 107 -6.27 -3.43 21.54
N ASP A 108 -6.20 -3.87 20.32
CA ASP A 108 -5.04 -4.48 19.68
C ASP A 108 -5.05 -4.18 18.18
N ILE A 109 -3.98 -4.55 17.47
CA ILE A 109 -3.81 -4.25 16.04
C ILE A 109 -4.86 -4.95 15.19
N ASP A 110 -5.07 -6.24 15.39
CA ASP A 110 -5.95 -7.05 14.54
C ASP A 110 -7.42 -6.65 14.74
N THR A 111 -7.85 -6.50 15.98
CA THR A 111 -9.20 -6.06 16.33
C THR A 111 -9.47 -4.65 15.81
N SER A 112 -8.51 -3.73 15.94
CA SER A 112 -8.67 -2.36 15.45
C SER A 112 -8.86 -2.33 13.94
N ARG A 113 -8.00 -3.01 13.18
CA ARG A 113 -8.06 -3.05 11.70
C ARG A 113 -9.32 -3.73 11.17
N THR A 114 -9.71 -4.83 11.79
CA THR A 114 -10.80 -5.67 11.24
C THR A 114 -12.19 -5.26 11.71
N ARG A 115 -12.30 -4.52 12.85
CA ARG A 115 -13.57 -4.18 13.48
C ARG A 115 -13.75 -2.70 13.81
N ASP A 116 -12.70 -2.04 14.37
CA ASP A 116 -12.89 -0.79 15.11
C ASP A 116 -12.45 0.46 14.37
N ASP A 117 -11.61 0.34 13.35
CA ASP A 117 -11.15 1.48 12.57
C ASP A 117 -12.32 2.24 11.94
N GLU A 118 -12.25 3.55 12.04
CA GLU A 118 -13.20 4.49 11.47
C GLU A 118 -12.50 5.71 10.87
N LEU A 119 -13.21 6.43 10.01
CA LEU A 119 -12.70 7.66 9.39
C LEU A 119 -12.87 8.85 10.34
N TRP A 120 -11.83 9.69 10.37
CA TRP A 120 -11.82 10.96 11.08
C TRP A 120 -11.35 12.07 10.14
N PHE A 121 -11.90 13.26 10.30
CA PHE A 121 -11.43 14.46 9.63
C PHE A 121 -10.52 15.26 10.57
N LEU A 122 -9.40 15.78 10.06
CA LEU A 122 -8.53 16.69 10.78
C LEU A 122 -8.26 17.93 9.92
N SER A 123 -8.63 19.11 10.41
CA SER A 123 -8.32 20.36 9.74
C SER A 123 -6.79 20.63 9.74
N LYS A 124 -6.28 21.19 8.66
CA LYS A 124 -4.89 21.66 8.54
C LYS A 124 -4.53 22.80 9.50
N GLN A 125 -5.51 23.37 10.19
CA GLN A 125 -5.27 24.43 11.16
C GLN A 125 -4.49 23.91 12.36
N ARG A 126 -3.47 24.65 12.76
CA ARG A 126 -2.65 24.26 13.92
C ARG A 126 -3.49 24.11 15.18
N GLY A 127 -3.33 22.97 15.86
CA GLY A 127 -4.05 22.66 17.09
C GLY A 127 -5.48 22.17 16.89
N ALA A 128 -5.93 21.95 15.64
CA ALA A 128 -7.20 21.30 15.38
C ALA A 128 -7.27 19.92 16.05
N LYS A 129 -8.49 19.51 16.39
CA LYS A 129 -8.76 18.17 16.91
C LYS A 129 -9.45 17.34 15.84
N PRO A 130 -9.16 16.03 15.76
CA PRO A 130 -9.88 15.14 14.88
C PRO A 130 -11.39 15.09 15.18
N ILE A 131 -12.19 15.07 14.13
CA ILE A 131 -13.65 14.96 14.18
C ILE A 131 -14.04 13.60 13.60
N LYS A 132 -14.79 12.80 14.35
CA LYS A 132 -15.31 11.52 13.87
C LYS A 132 -16.29 11.73 12.72
N LEU A 133 -16.14 10.90 11.67
CA LEU A 133 -17.08 10.86 10.56
C LEU A 133 -18.14 9.77 10.72
N GLY A 134 -18.02 8.92 11.76
CA GLY A 134 -18.99 7.85 12.05
C GLY A 134 -19.02 6.75 10.99
N GLN A 135 -17.95 6.61 10.20
CA GLN A 135 -17.86 5.62 9.13
C GLN A 135 -16.81 4.58 9.48
N LYS A 136 -17.25 3.38 9.83
CA LYS A 136 -16.38 2.21 10.00
C LYS A 136 -15.81 1.76 8.68
N ILE A 137 -14.52 1.45 8.66
CA ILE A 137 -13.77 0.96 7.48
C ILE A 137 -12.73 -0.08 7.89
N SER A 138 -12.17 -0.80 6.92
CA SER A 138 -10.95 -1.55 7.07
C SER A 138 -9.73 -0.61 7.10
N GLU A 139 -8.53 -1.13 7.08
CA GLU A 139 -7.29 -0.41 7.38
C GLU A 139 -6.85 0.66 6.35
N SER A 140 -7.48 0.73 5.17
CA SER A 140 -7.07 1.65 4.11
C SER A 140 -8.23 2.36 3.43
N ALA A 141 -7.91 3.53 2.88
CA ALA A 141 -8.80 4.30 2.03
C ALA A 141 -8.02 4.95 0.87
N ALA A 142 -8.66 5.05 -0.29
CA ALA A 142 -8.21 5.89 -1.38
C ALA A 142 -8.76 7.31 -1.20
N ILE A 143 -7.90 8.31 -1.32
CA ILE A 143 -8.28 9.73 -1.25
C ILE A 143 -8.02 10.37 -2.61
N SER A 144 -9.05 10.97 -3.20
CA SER A 144 -8.88 11.67 -4.48
C SER A 144 -7.92 12.85 -4.34
N LYS A 145 -6.99 12.94 -5.29
CA LYS A 145 -6.07 14.08 -5.44
C LYS A 145 -6.70 15.26 -6.20
N LYS A 146 -7.98 15.13 -6.62
CA LYS A 146 -8.69 16.11 -7.46
C LYS A 146 -9.99 16.63 -6.87
N SER A 147 -10.62 15.85 -6.01
CA SER A 147 -11.92 16.17 -5.40
C SER A 147 -11.99 15.73 -3.94
N LEU A 148 -13.13 15.92 -3.30
CA LEU A 148 -13.39 15.40 -1.95
C LEU A 148 -13.97 13.96 -1.98
N LYS A 149 -13.67 13.20 -3.04
CA LYS A 149 -14.07 11.80 -3.17
C LYS A 149 -13.14 10.90 -2.37
N ILE A 150 -13.73 9.90 -1.71
CA ILE A 150 -13.00 8.87 -0.98
C ILE A 150 -13.53 7.48 -1.38
N ALA A 151 -12.66 6.48 -1.32
CA ALA A 151 -13.08 5.09 -1.39
C ALA A 151 -12.47 4.32 -0.23
N PHE A 152 -13.19 3.34 0.28
CA PHE A 152 -12.74 2.52 1.40
C PHE A 152 -13.32 1.11 1.29
N SER A 153 -12.69 0.17 1.96
CA SER A 153 -13.19 -1.18 2.10
C SER A 153 -13.85 -1.40 3.46
N GLN A 154 -14.79 -2.33 3.48
CA GLN A 154 -15.44 -2.79 4.69
C GLN A 154 -15.47 -4.31 4.72
N LEU A 155 -15.15 -4.88 5.87
CA LEU A 155 -15.34 -6.29 6.20
C LEU A 155 -16.71 -6.51 6.84
N SER A 156 -17.13 -7.75 6.98
CA SER A 156 -18.42 -8.09 7.60
C SER A 156 -18.57 -7.60 9.05
N ALA A 157 -17.46 -7.45 9.81
CA ALA A 157 -17.51 -6.87 11.15
C ALA A 157 -17.81 -5.37 11.16
N GLN A 158 -17.49 -4.65 10.07
CA GLN A 158 -17.74 -3.21 9.89
C GLN A 158 -19.03 -2.92 9.13
N ALA A 159 -19.55 -3.92 8.42
CA ALA A 159 -20.80 -3.90 7.65
C ALA A 159 -21.57 -5.21 7.88
N PRO A 160 -22.36 -5.33 8.97
CA PRO A 160 -22.97 -6.58 9.39
C PRO A 160 -23.95 -7.21 8.38
N GLU A 161 -24.35 -6.45 7.37
CA GLU A 161 -25.16 -6.95 6.24
C GLU A 161 -24.35 -7.80 5.24
N LEU A 162 -23.02 -7.81 5.34
CA LEU A 162 -22.16 -8.66 4.51
C LEU A 162 -22.08 -10.07 5.10
N ALA A 163 -22.01 -11.06 4.23
CA ALA A 163 -21.74 -12.42 4.66
C ALA A 163 -20.36 -12.53 5.35
N PRO A 164 -20.21 -13.36 6.40
CA PRO A 164 -18.95 -13.52 7.11
C PRO A 164 -17.78 -13.89 6.17
N GLY A 165 -16.66 -13.14 6.28
CA GLY A 165 -15.47 -13.33 5.48
C GLY A 165 -15.54 -12.72 4.07
N THR A 166 -16.58 -11.94 3.76
CA THR A 166 -16.64 -11.14 2.54
C THR A 166 -16.31 -9.69 2.83
N SER A 167 -16.02 -8.92 1.79
CA SER A 167 -15.68 -7.51 1.86
C SER A 167 -16.31 -6.74 0.69
N ARG A 168 -16.39 -5.41 0.83
CA ARG A 168 -16.85 -4.54 -0.24
C ARG A 168 -16.01 -3.28 -0.36
N LEU A 169 -16.02 -2.68 -1.55
CA LEU A 169 -15.51 -1.35 -1.83
C LEU A 169 -16.67 -0.36 -1.90
N VAL A 170 -16.56 0.72 -1.15
CA VAL A 170 -17.51 1.83 -1.11
C VAL A 170 -16.82 3.08 -1.62
N VAL A 171 -17.46 3.81 -2.53
CA VAL A 171 -17.07 5.16 -2.94
C VAL A 171 -18.06 6.14 -2.32
N ALA A 172 -17.54 7.27 -1.83
CA ALA A 172 -18.34 8.31 -1.18
C ALA A 172 -17.73 9.69 -1.43
N ASP A 173 -18.44 10.73 -1.06
CA ASP A 173 -17.94 12.10 -1.03
C ASP A 173 -17.84 12.59 0.41
N LEU A 174 -16.83 13.44 0.69
CA LEU A 174 -16.72 14.17 1.94
C LEU A 174 -17.36 15.55 1.76
N ASP A 175 -18.42 15.82 2.51
CA ASP A 175 -19.10 17.13 2.54
C ASP A 175 -18.54 18.00 3.68
N LEU A 176 -17.97 19.13 3.32
CA LEU A 176 -17.45 20.16 4.24
C LEU A 176 -18.33 21.43 4.28
N SER A 177 -19.42 21.48 3.52
CA SER A 177 -20.21 22.71 3.31
C SER A 177 -21.02 23.12 4.53
N ALA A 178 -21.45 22.18 5.36
CA ALA A 178 -22.30 22.43 6.53
C ALA A 178 -21.54 22.83 7.81
N GLY A 179 -20.22 23.06 7.72
CA GLY A 179 -19.37 23.38 8.87
C GLY A 179 -19.00 22.18 9.75
N THR A 180 -19.71 21.06 9.64
CA THR A 180 -19.34 19.77 10.24
C THR A 180 -19.09 18.76 9.12
N PRO A 181 -17.87 18.21 9.03
CA PRO A 181 -17.52 17.22 8.00
C PRO A 181 -18.42 15.98 8.08
N ASN A 182 -18.87 15.50 6.93
CA ASN A 182 -19.73 14.32 6.85
C ASN A 182 -19.44 13.49 5.60
N ILE A 183 -19.68 12.18 5.65
CA ILE A 183 -19.59 11.26 4.52
C ILE A 183 -20.99 11.14 3.87
N VAL A 184 -21.05 11.50 2.59
CA VAL A 184 -22.31 11.52 1.81
C VAL A 184 -22.18 10.67 0.54
N ASN A 185 -23.27 10.45 -0.19
CA ASN A 185 -23.31 9.78 -1.49
C ASN A 185 -22.62 8.40 -1.51
N LYS A 186 -22.72 7.65 -0.44
CA LYS A 186 -22.12 6.31 -0.32
C LYS A 186 -22.70 5.34 -1.36
N LYS A 187 -21.82 4.71 -2.15
CA LYS A 187 -22.19 3.70 -3.13
C LYS A 187 -21.24 2.53 -3.04
N THR A 188 -21.75 1.32 -2.82
CA THR A 188 -20.97 0.08 -3.03
C THR A 188 -20.70 -0.08 -4.53
N VAL A 189 -19.43 -0.11 -4.92
CA VAL A 189 -19.00 -0.24 -6.32
C VAL A 189 -18.56 -1.65 -6.65
N TYR A 190 -18.08 -2.40 -5.66
CA TYR A 190 -17.71 -3.80 -5.81
C TYR A 190 -17.86 -4.54 -4.47
N ALA A 191 -18.16 -5.83 -4.53
CA ALA A 191 -18.19 -6.70 -3.36
C ALA A 191 -17.61 -8.07 -3.73
N SER A 192 -16.80 -8.66 -2.84
CA SER A 192 -16.33 -10.03 -3.01
C SER A 192 -17.51 -10.99 -2.89
N LYS A 193 -17.52 -12.01 -3.74
CA LYS A 193 -18.60 -13.02 -3.78
C LYS A 193 -18.48 -14.03 -2.63
N ASP A 194 -17.27 -14.25 -2.17
CA ASP A 194 -16.91 -15.22 -1.16
C ASP A 194 -15.62 -14.80 -0.43
N ARG A 195 -15.04 -15.71 0.35
CA ARG A 195 -13.81 -15.47 1.12
C ARG A 195 -12.52 -15.54 0.28
N SER A 196 -12.60 -15.71 -1.02
CA SER A 196 -11.42 -15.84 -1.86
C SER A 196 -10.65 -14.52 -2.04
N CYS A 197 -11.29 -13.40 -1.71
CA CYS A 197 -10.75 -12.08 -1.95
C CYS A 197 -11.17 -11.09 -0.86
N VAL A 198 -10.23 -10.66 -0.04
CA VAL A 198 -10.40 -9.50 0.86
C VAL A 198 -9.94 -8.25 0.11
N LEU A 199 -10.80 -7.25 0.06
CA LEU A 199 -10.62 -6.06 -0.76
C LEU A 199 -9.99 -4.93 0.06
N GLU A 200 -9.03 -4.22 -0.55
CA GLU A 200 -8.45 -3.00 0.01
C GLU A 200 -8.39 -1.90 -1.06
N ALA A 201 -9.03 -0.75 -0.80
CA ALA A 201 -9.00 0.41 -1.68
C ALA A 201 -7.62 1.11 -1.61
N GLN A 202 -7.01 1.44 -2.77
CA GLN A 202 -5.65 2.00 -2.78
C GLN A 202 -5.57 3.41 -3.38
N ASP A 203 -5.95 3.63 -4.63
CA ASP A 203 -5.87 4.97 -5.24
C ASP A 203 -6.89 5.18 -6.36
N PHE A 204 -7.29 6.44 -6.57
CA PHE A 204 -8.12 6.85 -7.69
C PHE A 204 -7.28 7.23 -8.90
N TYR A 205 -7.80 6.98 -10.10
CA TYR A 205 -7.18 7.43 -11.35
C TYR A 205 -8.23 7.73 -12.43
N ASP A 206 -7.78 8.22 -13.58
CA ASP A 206 -8.64 8.60 -14.69
C ASP A 206 -9.76 9.57 -14.27
N ASN A 207 -9.38 10.68 -13.62
CA ASN A 207 -10.28 11.70 -13.08
C ASN A 207 -11.35 11.14 -12.13
N ASP A 208 -10.93 10.33 -11.18
CA ASP A 208 -11.78 9.66 -10.18
C ASP A 208 -12.83 8.71 -10.76
N ARG A 209 -12.71 8.36 -12.05
CA ARG A 209 -13.60 7.40 -12.71
C ARG A 209 -13.21 5.97 -12.39
N LYS A 210 -11.94 5.73 -12.11
CA LYS A 210 -11.41 4.40 -11.81
C LYS A 210 -10.76 4.37 -10.45
N LEU A 211 -10.84 3.19 -9.83
CA LEU A 211 -10.22 2.87 -8.56
C LEU A 211 -9.31 1.66 -8.75
N ILE A 212 -8.05 1.76 -8.29
CA ILE A 212 -7.20 0.60 -8.09
C ILE A 212 -7.39 0.07 -6.67
N PHE A 213 -7.35 -1.25 -6.52
CA PHE A 213 -7.53 -1.92 -5.26
C PHE A 213 -6.76 -3.23 -5.22
N THR A 214 -6.48 -3.71 -4.04
CA THR A 214 -5.88 -5.02 -3.82
C THR A 214 -6.96 -6.04 -3.48
N CYS A 215 -6.80 -7.25 -4.03
CA CYS A 215 -7.53 -8.44 -3.66
C CYS A 215 -6.56 -9.39 -2.95
N TYR A 216 -6.66 -9.53 -1.62
CA TYR A 216 -5.86 -10.49 -0.86
C TYR A 216 -6.51 -11.87 -0.93
N GLU A 217 -5.73 -12.83 -1.40
CA GLU A 217 -6.15 -14.21 -1.55
C GLU A 217 -5.92 -14.96 -0.22
N GLU A 218 -6.97 -15.09 0.59
CA GLU A 218 -6.86 -15.78 1.88
C GLU A 218 -6.87 -17.30 1.78
N GLN A 219 -7.35 -17.84 0.65
CA GLN A 219 -7.50 -19.28 0.41
C GLN A 219 -6.39 -19.79 -0.51
N GLY A 220 -5.52 -20.63 0.02
CA GLY A 220 -4.45 -21.28 -0.75
C GLY A 220 -3.23 -21.57 0.11
N PRO A 221 -2.28 -22.35 -0.40
CA PRO A 221 -1.05 -22.67 0.31
C PRO A 221 -0.09 -21.48 0.45
N GLN A 222 -0.32 -20.43 -0.32
CA GLN A 222 0.45 -19.17 -0.28
C GLN A 222 -0.53 -18.00 -0.24
N LYS A 223 -0.31 -17.08 0.70
CA LYS A 223 -1.08 -15.83 0.78
C LYS A 223 -0.67 -14.92 -0.37
N GLY A 224 -1.50 -14.87 -1.42
CA GLY A 224 -1.30 -14.01 -2.57
C GLY A 224 -1.99 -12.66 -2.41
N ALA A 225 -1.63 -11.72 -3.26
CA ALA A 225 -2.34 -10.47 -3.46
C ALA A 225 -2.34 -10.12 -4.94
N SER A 226 -3.46 -9.64 -5.45
CA SER A 226 -3.63 -9.27 -6.86
C SER A 226 -3.97 -7.80 -7.00
N VAL A 227 -3.28 -7.12 -7.95
CA VAL A 227 -3.60 -5.75 -8.36
C VAL A 227 -4.85 -5.77 -9.23
N MET A 228 -5.92 -5.17 -8.73
CA MET A 228 -7.20 -5.07 -9.40
C MET A 228 -7.58 -3.62 -9.68
N GLY A 229 -8.36 -3.39 -10.70
CA GLY A 229 -8.97 -2.08 -10.96
C GLY A 229 -10.43 -2.19 -11.31
N ILE A 230 -11.20 -1.15 -11.00
CA ILE A 230 -12.62 -1.04 -11.35
C ILE A 230 -12.91 0.31 -11.98
N ASP A 231 -13.66 0.31 -13.07
CA ASP A 231 -14.35 1.50 -13.57
C ASP A 231 -15.64 1.69 -12.76
N ILE A 232 -15.68 2.76 -11.95
CA ILE A 232 -16.77 3.04 -10.99
C ILE A 232 -18.12 3.29 -11.71
N THR A 233 -18.05 3.73 -12.96
CA THR A 233 -19.24 4.05 -13.76
C THR A 233 -19.85 2.81 -14.37
N THR A 234 -19.03 1.95 -15.00
CA THR A 234 -19.49 0.75 -15.71
C THR A 234 -19.52 -0.49 -14.84
N GLY A 235 -18.74 -0.53 -13.74
CA GLY A 235 -18.55 -1.71 -12.92
C GLY A 235 -17.59 -2.74 -13.53
N GLU A 236 -16.90 -2.41 -14.63
CA GLU A 236 -15.91 -3.29 -15.24
C GLU A 236 -14.70 -3.47 -14.35
N VAL A 237 -14.32 -4.72 -14.09
CA VAL A 237 -13.18 -5.08 -13.22
C VAL A 237 -12.07 -5.70 -14.07
N THR A 238 -10.83 -5.24 -13.85
CA THR A 238 -9.63 -5.74 -14.53
C THR A 238 -8.63 -6.26 -13.49
N ASN A 239 -8.09 -7.46 -13.69
CA ASN A 239 -6.90 -7.93 -12.97
C ASN A 239 -5.66 -7.50 -13.75
N PHE A 240 -4.83 -6.64 -13.15
CA PHE A 240 -3.62 -6.12 -13.76
C PHE A 240 -2.38 -6.97 -13.51
N SER A 241 -2.27 -7.65 -12.38
CA SER A 241 -1.08 -8.45 -12.05
C SER A 241 -1.07 -9.83 -12.70
N LYS A 242 -2.22 -10.45 -12.88
CA LYS A 242 -2.40 -11.79 -13.51
C LYS A 242 -1.41 -12.86 -13.01
N ALA A 243 -1.01 -12.81 -11.76
CA ALA A 243 0.00 -13.67 -11.17
C ALA A 243 -0.51 -14.32 -9.88
N PRO A 244 -1.42 -15.32 -9.99
CA PRO A 244 -1.99 -15.99 -8.81
C PRO A 244 -0.89 -16.63 -7.96
N GLY A 245 -1.07 -16.59 -6.64
CA GLY A 245 -0.13 -17.16 -5.66
C GLY A 245 1.16 -16.34 -5.49
N THR A 246 1.25 -15.13 -6.06
CA THR A 246 2.30 -14.15 -5.77
C THR A 246 1.69 -12.98 -5.01
N TYR A 247 2.50 -12.32 -4.18
CA TYR A 247 2.08 -11.12 -3.49
C TYR A 247 2.30 -9.91 -4.40
N ASN A 248 1.23 -9.24 -4.80
CA ASN A 248 1.25 -8.01 -5.60
C ASN A 248 0.17 -7.08 -5.04
N GLU A 249 0.53 -6.29 -4.05
CA GLU A 249 -0.35 -5.28 -3.43
C GLU A 249 -0.22 -3.96 -4.17
N ALA A 250 -1.34 -3.45 -4.68
CA ALA A 250 -1.38 -2.15 -5.32
C ALA A 250 -1.16 -1.03 -4.29
N GLU A 251 -0.56 0.08 -4.75
CA GLU A 251 -0.32 1.25 -3.91
C GLU A 251 -0.62 2.55 -4.69
N GLY A 252 0.34 3.46 -4.84
CA GLY A 252 0.13 4.74 -5.52
C GLY A 252 0.12 4.65 -7.04
N ILE A 253 -0.77 5.40 -7.68
CA ILE A 253 -0.85 5.54 -9.14
C ILE A 253 0.00 6.71 -9.61
N PHE A 254 0.73 6.51 -10.71
CA PHE A 254 1.41 7.61 -11.41
C PHE A 254 0.40 8.58 -12.03
N PRO A 255 0.72 9.90 -12.09
CA PRO A 255 -0.24 10.92 -12.54
C PRO A 255 -0.76 10.75 -13.97
N ASP A 256 0.01 10.03 -14.82
CA ASP A 256 -0.40 9.69 -16.19
C ASP A 256 -1.43 8.54 -16.25
N GLY A 257 -1.64 7.83 -15.13
CA GLY A 257 -2.55 6.69 -15.04
C GLY A 257 -2.08 5.44 -15.77
N LEU A 258 -0.83 5.40 -16.26
CA LEU A 258 -0.29 4.27 -17.01
C LEU A 258 0.38 3.23 -16.13
N TYR A 259 0.83 3.61 -14.93
CA TYR A 259 1.55 2.75 -14.01
C TYR A 259 1.03 2.89 -12.58
N THR A 260 1.23 1.86 -11.80
CA THR A 260 1.07 1.86 -10.33
C THR A 260 2.32 1.33 -9.66
N THR A 261 2.61 1.78 -8.46
CA THR A 261 3.55 1.09 -7.58
C THR A 261 2.87 -0.12 -6.95
N VAL A 262 3.67 -1.16 -6.72
CA VAL A 262 3.21 -2.45 -6.19
C VAL A 262 4.22 -2.92 -5.15
N GLU A 263 3.75 -3.31 -3.99
CA GLU A 263 4.53 -4.14 -3.07
C GLU A 263 4.50 -5.57 -3.60
N ALA A 264 5.66 -6.12 -3.92
CA ALA A 264 5.69 -7.46 -4.49
C ALA A 264 6.88 -8.30 -4.01
N ASP A 265 6.65 -9.62 -3.96
CA ASP A 265 7.63 -10.64 -3.58
C ASP A 265 8.31 -11.30 -4.78
N ARG A 266 8.25 -10.67 -5.95
CA ARG A 266 8.71 -11.24 -7.24
C ARG A 266 10.21 -11.59 -7.23
N GLN A 267 11.04 -10.83 -6.53
CA GLN A 267 12.47 -11.09 -6.38
C GLN A 267 12.77 -12.40 -5.62
N CYS A 268 11.81 -12.94 -4.85
CA CYS A 268 11.96 -14.24 -4.19
C CYS A 268 12.13 -15.39 -5.18
N GLU A 269 11.75 -15.21 -6.44
CA GLU A 269 12.01 -16.19 -7.49
C GLU A 269 13.52 -16.41 -7.69
N GLN A 270 14.33 -15.35 -7.63
CA GLN A 270 15.76 -15.38 -7.79
C GLN A 270 16.52 -15.52 -6.45
N LEU A 271 16.06 -14.78 -5.43
CA LEU A 271 16.71 -14.74 -4.13
C LEU A 271 16.29 -15.90 -3.21
N GLY A 272 15.18 -16.57 -3.53
CA GLY A 272 14.55 -17.51 -2.60
C GLY A 272 13.88 -16.82 -1.42
N GLY A 273 13.43 -17.62 -0.45
CA GLY A 273 12.72 -17.14 0.73
C GLY A 273 11.22 -17.40 0.66
N GLU A 274 10.54 -17.14 1.76
CA GLU A 274 9.10 -17.27 1.87
C GLU A 274 8.42 -16.14 1.09
N ARG A 275 7.36 -16.50 0.33
CA ARG A 275 6.57 -15.51 -0.39
C ARG A 275 5.60 -14.79 0.54
N GLY A 276 5.18 -13.59 0.14
CA GLY A 276 4.20 -12.76 0.86
C GLY A 276 4.80 -11.49 1.41
N TYR A 277 4.02 -10.75 2.17
CA TYR A 277 4.31 -9.40 2.69
C TYR A 277 5.59 -9.27 3.55
N GLY A 278 6.17 -10.39 3.99
CA GLY A 278 7.43 -10.40 4.75
C GLY A 278 8.66 -10.14 3.89
N ASN A 279 8.62 -10.47 2.60
CA ASN A 279 9.74 -10.41 1.66
C ASN A 279 9.37 -9.63 0.41
N ILE A 280 9.09 -8.33 0.59
CA ILE A 280 8.64 -7.45 -0.49
C ILE A 280 9.64 -6.34 -0.77
N ASP A 281 9.59 -5.89 -2.01
CA ASP A 281 10.15 -4.62 -2.49
C ASP A 281 9.10 -3.85 -3.27
N ILE A 282 9.41 -2.59 -3.58
CA ILE A 282 8.55 -1.77 -4.41
C ILE A 282 8.88 -2.01 -5.88
N TRP A 283 7.84 -2.35 -6.63
CA TRP A 283 7.87 -2.54 -8.07
C TRP A 283 6.95 -1.53 -8.74
N MET A 284 7.15 -1.28 -10.00
CA MET A 284 6.25 -0.53 -10.86
C MET A 284 5.58 -1.50 -11.84
N LEU A 285 4.26 -1.47 -11.91
CA LEU A 285 3.45 -2.29 -12.82
C LEU A 285 2.76 -1.39 -13.84
N ARG A 286 2.85 -1.74 -15.13
CA ARG A 286 2.06 -1.10 -16.17
C ARG A 286 0.60 -1.56 -16.13
N LEU A 287 -0.33 -0.61 -16.19
CA LEU A 287 -1.77 -0.86 -16.12
C LEU A 287 -2.39 -1.16 -17.51
N ASP A 288 -1.70 -2.00 -18.32
CA ASP A 288 -2.16 -2.42 -19.63
C ASP A 288 -2.99 -3.72 -19.63
N GLY A 289 -3.17 -4.31 -18.43
CA GLY A 289 -3.92 -5.56 -18.26
C GLY A 289 -3.19 -6.82 -18.73
N THR A 290 -1.91 -6.74 -19.14
CA THR A 290 -1.13 -7.92 -19.54
C THR A 290 -0.52 -8.69 -18.37
N GLY A 291 -0.22 -8.01 -17.25
CA GLY A 291 0.47 -8.57 -16.08
C GLY A 291 1.93 -8.93 -16.33
N LYS A 292 2.57 -8.33 -17.33
CA LYS A 292 3.94 -8.70 -17.76
C LYS A 292 4.98 -7.61 -17.52
N ASP A 293 4.58 -6.35 -17.51
CA ASP A 293 5.51 -5.22 -17.45
C ASP A 293 5.69 -4.77 -15.99
N PHE A 294 6.62 -5.44 -15.31
CA PHE A 294 7.04 -5.11 -13.95
C PHE A 294 8.49 -4.64 -13.93
N THR A 295 8.75 -3.52 -13.27
CA THR A 295 10.10 -2.98 -13.05
C THR A 295 10.34 -2.83 -11.55
N ARG A 296 11.39 -3.47 -11.01
CA ARG A 296 11.78 -3.34 -9.61
C ARG A 296 12.39 -1.96 -9.36
N LEU A 297 11.89 -1.24 -8.36
CA LEU A 297 12.34 0.11 -8.01
C LEU A 297 13.29 0.12 -6.81
N THR A 298 13.10 -0.80 -5.86
CA THR A 298 13.94 -0.89 -4.65
C THR A 298 14.59 -2.25 -4.52
N GLY A 299 15.69 -2.32 -3.78
CA GLY A 299 16.45 -3.53 -3.52
C GLY A 299 16.66 -3.79 -2.02
N PHE A 300 15.70 -3.42 -1.17
CA PHE A 300 15.82 -3.64 0.28
C PHE A 300 15.78 -5.11 0.65
N ASN A 301 15.03 -5.92 -0.12
CA ASN A 301 14.96 -7.36 0.10
C ASN A 301 16.18 -8.15 -0.42
N ASP A 302 17.19 -7.46 -0.99
CA ASP A 302 18.52 -8.03 -1.26
C ASP A 302 19.34 -8.19 0.02
N TYR A 303 18.87 -7.62 1.12
CA TYR A 303 19.46 -7.67 2.45
C TYR A 303 18.62 -8.54 3.40
N GLU A 304 19.28 -9.26 4.33
CA GLU A 304 18.60 -10.14 5.28
C GLU A 304 17.58 -9.40 6.13
N GLY A 305 16.32 -9.83 6.04
CA GLY A 305 15.20 -9.22 6.74
C GLY A 305 14.78 -7.84 6.26
N GLY A 306 15.45 -7.26 5.26
CA GLY A 306 15.08 -5.95 4.73
C GLY A 306 13.84 -6.00 3.83
N LYS A 307 12.98 -4.98 3.92
CA LYS A 307 11.83 -4.76 3.02
C LYS A 307 11.50 -3.28 2.87
N ALA A 308 10.88 -2.93 1.74
CA ALA A 308 10.33 -1.62 1.46
C ALA A 308 8.84 -1.73 1.17
N SER A 309 8.04 -0.81 1.72
CA SER A 309 6.58 -0.87 1.65
C SER A 309 5.91 0.52 1.69
N ASN A 310 4.59 0.55 1.46
CA ASN A 310 3.70 1.71 1.45
C ASN A 310 4.21 2.88 0.59
N PRO A 311 4.48 2.68 -0.70
CA PRO A 311 4.89 3.75 -1.59
C PRO A 311 3.71 4.63 -1.98
N VAL A 312 3.92 5.95 -1.93
CA VAL A 312 2.97 6.96 -2.40
C VAL A 312 3.66 7.83 -3.45
N ILE A 313 2.99 8.09 -4.57
CA ILE A 313 3.54 8.87 -5.69
C ILE A 313 3.15 10.35 -5.54
N SER A 314 4.11 11.25 -5.79
CA SER A 314 3.86 12.70 -5.87
C SER A 314 2.91 13.03 -7.01
N THR A 315 2.11 14.10 -6.86
CA THR A 315 1.14 14.52 -7.87
C THR A 315 1.76 14.95 -9.21
N ASP A 316 3.07 15.22 -9.22
CA ASP A 316 3.86 15.52 -10.42
C ASP A 316 4.66 14.33 -10.97
N GLY A 317 4.58 13.16 -10.31
CA GLY A 317 5.26 11.92 -10.71
C GLY A 317 6.78 11.94 -10.60
N ARG A 318 7.37 12.92 -9.89
CA ARG A 318 8.83 13.08 -9.82
C ARG A 318 9.49 12.28 -8.72
N PHE A 319 8.74 11.94 -7.69
CA PHE A 319 9.23 11.17 -6.57
C PHE A 319 8.12 10.33 -5.93
N MET A 320 8.52 9.36 -5.17
CA MET A 320 7.66 8.65 -4.22
C MET A 320 8.25 8.73 -2.82
N THR A 321 7.39 8.63 -1.82
CA THR A 321 7.79 8.31 -0.45
C THR A 321 7.40 6.89 -0.12
N PHE A 322 8.18 6.24 0.71
CA PHE A 322 7.94 4.87 1.13
C PHE A 322 8.56 4.63 2.51
N GLN A 323 8.25 3.52 3.12
CA GLN A 323 8.82 3.13 4.42
C GLN A 323 9.77 1.94 4.30
N VAL A 324 10.69 1.87 5.24
CA VAL A 324 11.54 0.70 5.47
C VAL A 324 10.92 -0.15 6.56
N GLY A 325 10.96 -1.46 6.39
CA GLY A 325 10.55 -2.44 7.38
C GLY A 325 11.55 -3.57 7.51
N ARG A 326 11.33 -4.44 8.49
CA ARG A 326 12.09 -5.67 8.67
C ARG A 326 11.14 -6.86 8.79
N THR A 327 11.50 -7.95 8.12
CA THR A 327 10.81 -9.22 8.27
C THR A 327 10.97 -9.72 9.72
N GLY A 328 9.86 -10.14 10.33
CA GLY A 328 9.86 -10.66 11.71
C GLY A 328 9.68 -9.60 12.80
N ASP A 329 9.76 -8.31 12.49
CA ASP A 329 9.39 -7.28 13.46
C ASP A 329 7.86 -7.21 13.63
N PRO A 330 7.38 -6.85 14.81
CA PRO A 330 5.95 -6.64 15.03
C PRO A 330 5.42 -5.59 14.05
N PRO A 331 4.21 -5.79 13.48
CA PRO A 331 3.56 -4.76 12.67
C PRO A 331 3.47 -3.43 13.41
N GLY A 332 3.69 -2.34 12.69
CA GLY A 332 3.54 -1.01 13.26
C GLY A 332 4.78 -0.42 13.91
N VAL A 333 5.92 -1.08 13.77
CA VAL A 333 7.22 -0.47 14.10
C VAL A 333 7.72 0.25 12.86
N GLY A 334 7.66 1.58 12.88
CA GLY A 334 8.12 2.41 11.76
C GLY A 334 9.63 2.68 11.85
N PHE A 335 10.41 2.23 10.88
CA PHE A 335 11.86 2.41 10.82
C PHE A 335 12.30 3.65 10.05
N GLY A 336 11.38 4.36 9.45
CA GLY A 336 11.63 5.61 8.77
C GLY A 336 10.97 5.72 7.40
N ILE A 337 10.84 6.98 6.99
CA ILE A 337 10.30 7.38 5.70
C ILE A 337 11.47 7.76 4.79
N LEU A 338 11.47 7.20 3.59
CA LEU A 338 12.42 7.49 2.54
C LEU A 338 11.72 8.16 1.36
N LEU A 339 12.52 8.89 0.57
CA LEU A 339 12.09 9.53 -0.65
C LEU A 339 12.93 8.99 -1.82
N TYR A 340 12.25 8.46 -2.83
CA TYR A 340 12.86 7.99 -4.08
C TYR A 340 12.56 8.98 -5.20
N ARG A 341 13.59 9.48 -5.87
CA ARG A 341 13.45 10.39 -7.03
C ARG A 341 13.50 9.60 -8.33
N PHE A 342 12.46 9.72 -9.14
CA PHE A 342 12.47 9.12 -10.47
C PHE A 342 13.45 9.87 -11.39
N LYS A 343 14.19 9.14 -12.23
CA LYS A 343 15.02 9.75 -13.27
C LYS A 343 14.10 10.39 -14.32
N LYS A 344 14.46 11.59 -14.76
CA LYS A 344 13.78 12.28 -15.86
C LYS A 344 14.00 11.57 -17.18
#